data_a446007f274e95e9c5eb951a9d7389bc
#
_entry.id   a446007f274e95e9c5eb951a9d7389bc
#
_cell.length_a   1.000
_cell.length_b   1.000
_cell.length_c   1.000
_cell.angle_alpha   90.00
_cell.angle_beta   90.00
_cell.angle_gamma   90.00
#
_symmetry.space_group_name_H-M   'P 1'
#
loop_
_entity.id
_entity.type
_entity.pdbx_description
1 polymer ?
#
loop_
_entity_poly.entity_id
_entity_poly.type
_entity_poly.pdbx_seq_one_letter_code
_entity_poly.pdbx_strand_id
1 'polypeptide(L)'
;STLMRSSAASDVYKRQPTLDVIKAYRFVELKGAKLIGPNCPGLISPGESLVGILPGQVFTPGNIGVISRSGTLTYEIVSHLTAKGMGQSTAIGMGGDPVVGLYFRDLLGMLQNDPQTDAIVMIGEIGGNAEELAATYIREHVTKPVVAFIAGRSAPPGKQMGHAGAIISGSSGSATEKISALEAAGIRVAGEPSEIPDLLKGSF
;
A
#
# COMPACT_ATOMS: atom_id res chain seq x y z
N SER A 1 7.42 14.67 -21.14
CA SER A 1 8.08 13.46 -21.71
C SER A 1 9.13 12.83 -20.78
N THR A 2 9.58 13.53 -19.74
CA THR A 2 10.59 13.04 -18.80
C THR A 2 10.03 12.08 -17.76
N LEU A 3 8.75 12.22 -17.40
CA LEU A 3 8.04 11.37 -16.41
C LEU A 3 7.80 9.92 -16.92
N MET A 4 7.60 9.74 -18.21
CA MET A 4 7.42 8.41 -18.82
C MET A 4 8.67 7.52 -18.75
N ARG A 5 9.85 8.11 -18.67
CA ARG A 5 11.14 7.35 -18.63
C ARG A 5 11.44 6.75 -17.26
N SER A 6 10.95 7.34 -16.17
CA SER A 6 11.17 6.79 -14.83
C SER A 6 10.29 5.60 -14.52
N SER A 7 9.04 5.57 -15.04
CA SER A 7 8.14 4.42 -14.86
C SER A 7 8.58 3.20 -15.68
N ALA A 8 9.09 3.39 -16.89
CA ALA A 8 9.66 2.32 -17.70
C ALA A 8 10.91 1.69 -17.04
N ALA A 9 11.74 2.49 -16.36
CA ALA A 9 12.90 1.98 -15.63
C ALA A 9 12.51 1.12 -14.42
N SER A 10 11.43 1.44 -13.70
CA SER A 10 10.99 0.63 -12.55
C SER A 10 10.41 -0.72 -12.95
N ASP A 11 9.84 -0.84 -14.14
CA ASP A 11 9.23 -2.08 -14.64
C ASP A 11 10.29 -3.10 -15.15
N VAL A 12 11.43 -2.62 -15.63
CA VAL A 12 12.53 -3.46 -16.12
C VAL A 12 13.31 -4.13 -14.97
N TYR A 13 13.23 -3.61 -13.74
CA TYR A 13 14.06 -4.03 -12.61
C TYR A 13 13.26 -4.66 -11.46
N LYS A 14 12.36 -5.56 -11.75
CA LYS A 14 11.53 -6.28 -10.75
C LYS A 14 12.29 -7.11 -9.70
N ARG A 15 13.59 -7.16 -9.71
CA ARG A 15 14.44 -7.86 -8.71
C ARG A 15 15.78 -7.14 -8.61
N GLN A 16 15.76 -5.91 -8.13
CA GLN A 16 17.00 -5.18 -7.93
C GLN A 16 17.84 -5.81 -6.82
N PRO A 17 19.16 -5.82 -6.94
CA PRO A 17 20.04 -6.24 -5.87
C PRO A 17 19.75 -5.41 -4.61
N THR A 18 19.44 -6.06 -3.52
CA THR A 18 19.04 -5.41 -2.24
C THR A 18 20.05 -4.37 -1.78
N LEU A 19 21.34 -4.65 -1.97
CA LEU A 19 22.41 -3.70 -1.62
C LEU A 19 22.35 -2.38 -2.41
N ASP A 20 21.96 -2.43 -3.67
CA ASP A 20 21.85 -1.22 -4.49
C ASP A 20 20.60 -0.41 -4.13
N VAL A 21 19.50 -1.11 -3.76
CA VAL A 21 18.32 -0.45 -3.20
C VAL A 21 18.66 0.27 -1.89
N ILE A 22 19.42 -0.36 -1.00
CA ILE A 22 19.85 0.25 0.27
C ILE A 22 20.74 1.48 0.01
N LYS A 23 21.65 1.42 -0.96
CA LYS A 23 22.47 2.58 -1.34
C LYS A 23 21.63 3.72 -1.88
N ALA A 24 20.68 3.42 -2.78
CA ALA A 24 19.76 4.40 -3.33
C ALA A 24 18.88 5.04 -2.24
N TYR A 25 18.34 4.23 -1.35
CA TYR A 25 17.55 4.69 -0.19
C TYR A 25 18.35 5.68 0.66
N ARG A 26 19.58 5.31 1.06
CA ARG A 26 20.44 6.18 1.86
C ARG A 26 20.80 7.49 1.14
N PHE A 27 21.06 7.42 -0.17
CA PHE A 27 21.32 8.63 -0.94
C PHE A 27 20.12 9.57 -0.96
N VAL A 28 18.92 9.05 -1.17
CA VAL A 28 17.66 9.82 -1.18
C VAL A 28 17.41 10.44 0.19
N GLU A 29 17.60 9.66 1.27
CA GLU A 29 17.46 10.13 2.65
C GLU A 29 18.40 11.28 2.98
N LEU A 30 19.69 11.15 2.60
CA LEU A 30 20.70 12.21 2.78
C LEU A 30 20.35 13.50 2.03
N LYS A 31 19.57 13.42 0.97
CA LYS A 31 19.08 14.59 0.20
C LYS A 31 17.76 15.15 0.73
N GLY A 32 17.21 14.61 1.82
CA GLY A 32 15.93 15.02 2.36
C GLY A 32 14.74 14.72 1.43
N ALA A 33 14.94 13.82 0.44
CA ALA A 33 13.90 13.42 -0.50
C ALA A 33 13.15 12.16 0.00
N LYS A 34 12.07 11.79 -0.68
CA LYS A 34 11.27 10.59 -0.40
C LYS A 34 11.43 9.60 -1.55
N LEU A 35 11.59 8.33 -1.20
CA LEU A 35 11.65 7.23 -2.15
C LEU A 35 10.35 6.42 -2.06
N ILE A 36 9.65 6.25 -3.18
CA ILE A 36 8.49 5.34 -3.31
C ILE A 36 8.93 4.15 -4.14
N GLY A 37 8.66 2.94 -3.65
CA GLY A 37 9.19 1.71 -4.24
C GLY A 37 10.57 1.33 -3.69
N PRO A 38 11.32 0.47 -4.40
CA PRO A 38 11.11 -0.02 -5.77
C PRO A 38 9.97 -1.04 -5.94
N ASN A 39 9.83 -1.57 -7.13
CA ASN A 39 8.83 -2.56 -7.51
C ASN A 39 7.40 -2.13 -7.11
N CYS A 40 7.04 -0.93 -7.50
CA CYS A 40 5.72 -0.35 -7.24
C CYS A 40 5.13 0.32 -8.50
N PRO A 41 3.81 0.50 -8.57
CA PRO A 41 3.17 1.16 -9.71
C PRO A 41 3.25 2.69 -9.65
N GLY A 42 3.81 3.25 -8.59
CA GLY A 42 3.89 4.70 -8.37
C GLY A 42 2.77 5.24 -7.51
N LEU A 43 2.41 6.49 -7.74
CA LEU A 43 1.34 7.20 -7.03
C LEU A 43 0.46 8.00 -7.99
N ILE A 44 -0.78 8.23 -7.57
CA ILE A 44 -1.74 9.08 -8.28
C ILE A 44 -2.57 9.88 -7.28
N SER A 45 -2.71 11.20 -7.53
CA SER A 45 -3.77 12.04 -6.98
C SER A 45 -4.72 12.34 -8.15
N PRO A 46 -5.90 11.70 -8.20
CA PRO A 46 -6.77 11.74 -9.38
C PRO A 46 -7.21 13.16 -9.70
N GLY A 47 -7.09 13.54 -10.98
CA GLY A 47 -7.37 14.91 -11.44
C GLY A 47 -6.22 15.90 -11.27
N GLU A 48 -5.16 15.56 -10.53
CA GLU A 48 -4.02 16.44 -10.25
C GLU A 48 -2.72 15.92 -10.85
N SER A 49 -2.28 14.72 -10.46
CA SER A 49 -0.99 14.19 -10.89
C SER A 49 -0.92 12.65 -10.89
N LEU A 50 -0.07 12.13 -11.76
CA LEU A 50 0.30 10.71 -11.84
C LEU A 50 1.82 10.60 -12.00
N VAL A 51 2.45 9.89 -11.09
CA VAL A 51 3.87 9.50 -11.18
C VAL A 51 3.95 7.98 -11.14
N GLY A 52 4.21 7.35 -12.26
CA GLY A 52 4.26 5.89 -12.39
C GLY A 52 3.35 5.37 -13.50
N ILE A 53 2.85 4.14 -13.32
CA ILE A 53 2.12 3.37 -14.34
C ILE A 53 0.70 2.98 -13.91
N LEU A 54 0.16 3.60 -12.85
CA LEU A 54 -1.21 3.34 -12.42
C LEU A 54 -2.21 3.66 -13.56
N PRO A 55 -3.21 2.79 -13.81
CA PRO A 55 -4.20 3.01 -14.87
C PRO A 55 -5.17 4.12 -14.48
N GLY A 56 -4.83 5.37 -14.79
CA GLY A 56 -5.54 6.58 -14.34
C GLY A 56 -7.06 6.56 -14.57
N GLN A 57 -7.54 5.81 -15.56
CA GLN A 57 -8.95 5.71 -15.90
C GLN A 57 -9.83 5.01 -14.85
N VAL A 58 -9.24 4.23 -13.92
CA VAL A 58 -10.01 3.58 -12.84
C VAL A 58 -10.11 4.45 -11.58
N PHE A 59 -9.35 5.54 -11.54
CA PHE A 59 -9.30 6.46 -10.41
C PHE A 59 -10.20 7.67 -10.65
N THR A 60 -10.88 8.14 -9.62
CA THR A 60 -11.69 9.36 -9.65
C THR A 60 -11.34 10.24 -8.46
N PRO A 61 -11.37 11.58 -8.60
CA PRO A 61 -11.15 12.48 -7.46
C PRO A 61 -12.14 12.21 -6.33
N GLY A 62 -11.64 12.25 -5.09
CA GLY A 62 -12.44 12.04 -3.89
C GLY A 62 -11.58 12.14 -2.63
N ASN A 63 -11.99 11.46 -1.57
CA ASN A 63 -11.43 11.64 -0.23
C ASN A 63 -10.88 10.35 0.41
N ILE A 64 -10.71 9.28 -0.35
CA ILE A 64 -10.16 8.03 0.17
C ILE A 64 -8.66 7.93 -0.15
N GLY A 65 -7.82 7.90 0.87
CA GLY A 65 -6.40 7.57 0.73
C GLY A 65 -6.20 6.06 0.56
N VAL A 66 -5.37 5.64 -0.37
CA VAL A 66 -5.08 4.21 -0.61
C VAL A 66 -3.58 3.96 -0.53
N ILE A 67 -3.17 3.01 0.29
CA ILE A 67 -1.78 2.57 0.44
C ILE A 67 -1.68 1.08 0.16
N SER A 68 -0.78 0.67 -0.72
CA SER A 68 -0.71 -0.72 -1.16
C SER A 68 0.70 -1.24 -1.39
N ARG A 69 0.93 -2.50 -1.01
CA ARG A 69 2.12 -3.26 -1.42
C ARG A 69 1.97 -3.84 -2.82
N SER A 70 0.73 -4.03 -3.29
CA SER A 70 0.42 -4.68 -4.57
C SER A 70 -0.12 -3.70 -5.59
N GLY A 71 0.51 -3.60 -6.75
CA GLY A 71 0.00 -2.81 -7.87
C GLY A 71 -1.36 -3.30 -8.36
N THR A 72 -1.51 -4.60 -8.59
CA THR A 72 -2.74 -5.22 -9.10
C THR A 72 -3.92 -5.02 -8.14
N LEU A 73 -3.73 -5.30 -6.85
CA LEU A 73 -4.79 -5.10 -5.85
C LEU A 73 -5.14 -3.63 -5.65
N THR A 74 -4.21 -2.71 -5.90
CA THR A 74 -4.50 -1.27 -5.83
C THR A 74 -5.63 -0.91 -6.80
N TYR A 75 -5.48 -1.20 -8.08
CA TYR A 75 -6.51 -0.82 -9.06
C TYR A 75 -7.76 -1.70 -8.99
N GLU A 76 -7.67 -2.94 -8.53
CA GLU A 76 -8.84 -3.79 -8.27
C GLU A 76 -9.72 -3.18 -7.18
N ILE A 77 -9.15 -2.89 -6.00
CA ILE A 77 -9.90 -2.29 -4.89
C ILE A 77 -10.38 -0.89 -5.25
N VAL A 78 -9.55 -0.08 -5.92
CA VAL A 78 -9.96 1.25 -6.38
C VAL A 78 -11.12 1.18 -7.37
N SER A 79 -11.15 0.18 -8.26
CA SER A 79 -12.29 0.02 -9.16
C SER A 79 -13.61 -0.26 -8.41
N HIS A 80 -13.56 -1.06 -7.34
CA HIS A 80 -14.71 -1.27 -6.45
C HIS A 80 -15.14 0.00 -5.72
N LEU A 81 -14.19 0.79 -5.22
CA LEU A 81 -14.45 2.09 -4.59
C LEU A 81 -15.11 3.05 -5.58
N THR A 82 -14.51 3.24 -6.74
CA THR A 82 -15.00 4.13 -7.80
C THR A 82 -16.39 3.73 -8.29
N ALA A 83 -16.67 2.43 -8.46
CA ALA A 83 -17.98 1.92 -8.82
C ALA A 83 -19.07 2.24 -7.77
N LYS A 84 -18.69 2.46 -6.52
CA LYS A 84 -19.57 2.87 -5.43
C LYS A 84 -19.58 4.40 -5.18
N GLY A 85 -18.96 5.18 -6.07
CA GLY A 85 -18.87 6.63 -5.96
C GLY A 85 -17.87 7.13 -4.89
N MET A 86 -16.96 6.27 -4.43
CA MET A 86 -15.93 6.58 -3.46
C MET A 86 -14.61 6.90 -4.20
N GLY A 87 -14.39 8.16 -4.52
CA GLY A 87 -13.17 8.62 -5.18
C GLY A 87 -11.96 8.67 -4.24
N GLN A 88 -10.78 8.84 -4.81
CA GLN A 88 -9.52 8.82 -4.07
C GLN A 88 -8.92 10.23 -3.96
N SER A 89 -8.38 10.55 -2.78
CA SER A 89 -7.50 11.72 -2.61
C SER A 89 -6.13 11.41 -3.20
N THR A 90 -5.53 10.31 -2.76
CA THR A 90 -4.25 9.83 -3.27
C THR A 90 -4.17 8.30 -3.13
N ALA A 91 -3.68 7.64 -4.16
CA ALA A 91 -3.35 6.23 -4.11
C ALA A 91 -1.84 6.02 -4.31
N ILE A 92 -1.21 5.23 -3.41
CA ILE A 92 0.23 5.07 -3.34
C ILE A 92 0.58 3.57 -3.32
N GLY A 93 1.34 3.16 -4.34
CA GLY A 93 1.97 1.85 -4.34
C GLY A 93 3.33 1.92 -3.64
N MET A 94 3.48 1.30 -2.48
CA MET A 94 4.77 1.29 -1.77
C MET A 94 5.75 0.23 -2.27
N GLY A 95 5.23 -0.82 -2.88
CA GLY A 95 6.04 -1.93 -3.42
C GLY A 95 6.06 -3.17 -2.54
N GLY A 96 6.36 -4.31 -3.17
CA GLY A 96 6.38 -5.66 -2.54
C GLY A 96 7.77 -6.20 -2.26
N ASP A 97 8.83 -5.39 -2.35
CA ASP A 97 10.19 -5.79 -2.06
C ASP A 97 10.49 -5.77 -0.55
N PRO A 98 11.48 -6.55 -0.07
CA PRO A 98 11.86 -6.55 1.34
C PRO A 98 12.35 -5.19 1.86
N VAL A 99 12.95 -4.38 0.99
CA VAL A 99 13.41 -3.02 1.27
C VAL A 99 12.69 -2.05 0.37
N VAL A 100 11.93 -1.15 0.95
CA VAL A 100 11.20 -0.08 0.26
C VAL A 100 11.58 1.27 0.88
N GLY A 101 11.33 2.34 0.15
CA GLY A 101 11.67 3.70 0.59
C GLY A 101 10.75 4.20 1.71
N LEU A 102 9.43 4.20 1.48
CA LEU A 102 8.43 4.56 2.48
C LEU A 102 7.65 3.32 2.92
N TYR A 103 7.45 3.19 4.23
CA TYR A 103 6.66 2.13 4.84
C TYR A 103 5.24 2.60 5.15
N PHE A 104 4.36 1.65 5.52
CA PHE A 104 2.97 1.97 5.91
C PHE A 104 2.88 3.10 6.91
N ARG A 105 3.70 3.10 7.98
CA ARG A 105 3.65 4.14 9.01
C ARG A 105 3.92 5.55 8.45
N ASP A 106 4.85 5.66 7.49
CA ASP A 106 5.21 6.94 6.90
C ASP A 106 4.06 7.48 6.04
N LEU A 107 3.46 6.60 5.23
CA LEU A 107 2.33 6.92 4.37
C LEU A 107 1.04 7.17 5.15
N LEU A 108 0.79 6.39 6.22
CA LEU A 108 -0.33 6.61 7.15
C LEU A 108 -0.23 7.99 7.81
N GLY A 109 0.97 8.38 8.26
CA GLY A 109 1.20 9.71 8.82
C GLY A 109 0.96 10.84 7.83
N MET A 110 1.34 10.65 6.55
CA MET A 110 1.06 11.62 5.49
C MET A 110 -0.44 11.75 5.24
N LEU A 111 -1.17 10.63 5.07
CA LEU A 111 -2.61 10.65 4.82
C LEU A 111 -3.42 11.12 6.04
N GLN A 112 -2.95 10.83 7.26
CA GLN A 112 -3.56 11.37 8.48
C GLN A 112 -3.54 12.90 8.49
N ASN A 113 -2.45 13.51 8.02
CA ASN A 113 -2.28 14.96 7.98
C ASN A 113 -2.79 15.62 6.69
N ASP A 114 -3.21 14.84 5.71
CA ASP A 114 -3.75 15.36 4.45
C ASP A 114 -5.21 15.81 4.64
N PRO A 115 -5.53 17.10 4.45
CA PRO A 115 -6.91 17.59 4.61
C PRO A 115 -7.87 17.08 3.54
N GLN A 116 -7.40 16.55 2.43
CA GLN A 116 -8.23 15.97 1.37
C GLN A 116 -8.60 14.51 1.65
N THR A 117 -7.95 13.86 2.61
CA THR A 117 -8.19 12.45 2.95
C THR A 117 -9.10 12.33 4.18
N ASP A 118 -10.24 11.69 4.06
CA ASP A 118 -11.18 11.45 5.17
C ASP A 118 -11.09 10.02 5.71
N ALA A 119 -10.73 9.05 4.88
CA ALA A 119 -10.52 7.65 5.29
C ALA A 119 -9.39 7.01 4.51
N ILE A 120 -8.87 5.88 5.02
CA ILE A 120 -7.69 5.21 4.48
C ILE A 120 -8.00 3.74 4.21
N VAL A 121 -7.60 3.28 3.04
CA VAL A 121 -7.56 1.85 2.68
C VAL A 121 -6.11 1.38 2.68
N MET A 122 -5.83 0.34 3.47
CA MET A 122 -4.51 -0.28 3.57
C MET A 122 -4.54 -1.67 2.95
N ILE A 123 -3.70 -1.90 1.94
CA ILE A 123 -3.62 -3.17 1.22
C ILE A 123 -2.25 -3.78 1.49
N GLY A 124 -2.27 -4.82 2.32
CA GLY A 124 -1.08 -5.59 2.70
C GLY A 124 -1.05 -6.98 2.08
N GLU A 125 -0.01 -7.71 2.40
CA GLU A 125 0.19 -9.08 1.96
C GLU A 125 1.03 -9.85 2.97
N ILE A 126 1.11 -11.17 2.81
CA ILE A 126 1.97 -12.02 3.62
C ILE A 126 3.45 -11.61 3.54
N GLY A 127 4.21 -11.97 4.55
CA GLY A 127 5.66 -11.73 4.64
C GLY A 127 6.03 -10.44 5.37
N GLY A 128 7.13 -10.52 6.09
CA GLY A 128 7.58 -9.44 6.98
C GLY A 128 6.58 -9.12 8.10
N ASN A 129 6.74 -7.94 8.71
CA ASN A 129 5.92 -7.47 9.83
C ASN A 129 5.44 -6.02 9.65
N ALA A 130 5.42 -5.52 8.42
CA ALA A 130 5.09 -4.13 8.13
C ALA A 130 3.64 -3.77 8.51
N GLU A 131 2.71 -4.71 8.35
CA GLU A 131 1.30 -4.54 8.66
C GLU A 131 1.04 -4.54 10.17
N GLU A 132 1.76 -5.35 10.95
CA GLU A 132 1.72 -5.37 12.41
C GLU A 132 2.26 -4.06 13.02
N LEU A 133 3.35 -3.55 12.46
CA LEU A 133 3.88 -2.23 12.81
C LEU A 133 2.91 -1.11 12.43
N ALA A 134 2.24 -1.24 11.28
CA ALA A 134 1.19 -0.30 10.87
C ALA A 134 0.01 -0.34 11.83
N ALA A 135 -0.45 -1.51 12.28
CA ALA A 135 -1.54 -1.66 13.25
C ALA A 135 -1.24 -0.90 14.56
N THR A 136 -0.01 -1.05 15.07
CA THR A 136 0.45 -0.31 16.25
C THR A 136 0.43 1.21 16.00
N TYR A 137 0.97 1.66 14.88
CA TYR A 137 0.99 3.07 14.52
C TYR A 137 -0.41 3.66 14.37
N ILE A 138 -1.32 2.93 13.71
CA ILE A 138 -2.71 3.38 13.53
C ILE A 138 -3.38 3.60 14.88
N ARG A 139 -3.28 2.64 15.79
CA ARG A 139 -3.87 2.76 17.14
C ARG A 139 -3.38 3.99 17.90
N GLU A 140 -2.13 4.40 17.71
CA GLU A 140 -1.50 5.48 18.48
C GLU A 140 -1.59 6.85 17.80
N HIS A 141 -1.68 6.90 16.47
CA HIS A 141 -1.45 8.14 15.72
C HIS A 141 -2.49 8.44 14.64
N VAL A 142 -3.39 7.50 14.30
CA VAL A 142 -4.36 7.71 13.22
C VAL A 142 -5.77 7.78 13.79
N THR A 143 -6.43 8.90 13.56
CA THR A 143 -7.82 9.13 14.00
C THR A 143 -8.83 8.95 12.86
N LYS A 144 -8.37 8.99 11.62
CA LYS A 144 -9.21 8.74 10.44
C LYS A 144 -9.58 7.26 10.37
N PRO A 145 -10.79 6.92 9.88
CA PRO A 145 -11.16 5.53 9.66
C PRO A 145 -10.17 4.80 8.74
N VAL A 146 -9.76 3.59 9.14
CA VAL A 146 -8.89 2.71 8.36
C VAL A 146 -9.60 1.39 8.13
N VAL A 147 -9.59 0.92 6.88
CA VAL A 147 -10.02 -0.43 6.49
C VAL A 147 -8.87 -1.12 5.78
N ALA A 148 -8.67 -2.41 6.04
CA ALA A 148 -7.55 -3.14 5.47
C ALA A 148 -8.00 -4.35 4.64
N PHE A 149 -7.14 -4.77 3.73
CA PHE A 149 -7.18 -6.07 3.05
C PHE A 149 -5.80 -6.71 3.10
N ILE A 150 -5.71 -7.99 3.43
CA ILE A 150 -4.47 -8.76 3.47
C ILE A 150 -4.52 -9.90 2.47
N ALA A 151 -3.67 -9.83 1.45
CA ALA A 151 -3.53 -10.87 0.45
C ALA A 151 -2.73 -12.07 0.97
N GLY A 152 -3.03 -13.24 0.43
CA GLY A 152 -2.26 -14.46 0.69
C GLY A 152 -2.81 -15.35 1.81
N ARG A 153 -4.11 -15.27 2.15
CA ARG A 153 -4.74 -16.12 3.17
C ARG A 153 -4.54 -17.63 2.92
N SER A 154 -4.48 -18.05 1.66
CA SER A 154 -4.29 -19.44 1.24
C SER A 154 -2.83 -19.78 0.91
N ALA A 155 -1.88 -18.87 1.16
CA ALA A 155 -0.48 -19.09 0.80
C ALA A 155 0.15 -20.16 1.70
N PRO A 156 0.81 -21.19 1.13
CA PRO A 156 1.51 -22.20 1.90
C PRO A 156 2.79 -21.62 2.52
N PRO A 157 3.15 -22.05 3.75
CA PRO A 157 4.42 -21.65 4.38
C PRO A 157 5.65 -21.97 3.51
N GLY A 158 6.64 -21.08 3.55
CA GLY A 158 7.92 -21.25 2.83
C GLY A 158 7.87 -21.02 1.33
N LYS A 159 6.68 -20.76 0.74
CA LYS A 159 6.55 -20.46 -0.68
C LYS A 159 6.46 -18.96 -0.91
N GLN A 160 7.29 -18.45 -1.81
CA GLN A 160 7.22 -17.06 -2.25
C GLN A 160 6.01 -16.87 -3.18
N MET A 161 5.19 -15.86 -2.90
CA MET A 161 3.94 -15.59 -3.60
C MET A 161 3.99 -14.25 -4.35
N GLY A 162 4.46 -14.27 -5.60
CA GLY A 162 4.49 -13.09 -6.47
C GLY A 162 5.61 -12.11 -6.16
N HIS A 163 5.55 -11.41 -5.04
CA HIS A 163 6.56 -10.45 -4.61
C HIS A 163 7.74 -11.10 -3.86
N ALA A 164 8.91 -10.46 -3.92
CA ALA A 164 10.11 -10.96 -3.23
C ALA A 164 9.94 -10.98 -1.71
N GLY A 165 9.19 -10.02 -1.16
CA GLY A 165 8.86 -9.95 0.26
C GLY A 165 7.66 -10.80 0.70
N ALA A 166 6.89 -11.36 -0.24
CA ALA A 166 5.68 -12.14 0.05
C ALA A 166 6.02 -13.62 0.32
N ILE A 167 6.66 -13.88 1.45
CA ILE A 167 7.01 -15.22 1.91
C ILE A 167 6.76 -15.35 3.42
N ILE A 168 6.10 -16.44 3.83
CA ILE A 168 5.93 -16.78 5.24
C ILE A 168 7.20 -17.50 5.70
N SER A 169 7.92 -16.88 6.64
CA SER A 169 9.17 -17.43 7.17
C SER A 169 8.95 -17.99 8.57
N GLY A 170 9.01 -19.31 8.71
CA GLY A 170 8.73 -19.98 9.97
C GLY A 170 7.28 -19.76 10.41
N SER A 171 7.10 -19.21 11.61
CA SER A 171 5.78 -18.89 12.19
C SER A 171 5.35 -17.43 11.99
N SER A 172 6.13 -16.59 11.31
CA SER A 172 5.86 -15.15 11.20
C SER A 172 5.51 -14.72 9.77
N GLY A 173 4.70 -13.64 9.68
CA GLY A 173 4.33 -13.01 8.42
C GLY A 173 3.17 -13.71 7.70
N SER A 174 2.38 -14.51 8.39
CA SER A 174 1.16 -15.10 7.84
C SER A 174 0.03 -14.06 7.73
N ALA A 175 -0.91 -14.29 6.81
CA ALA A 175 -2.08 -13.43 6.72
C ALA A 175 -2.90 -13.42 8.01
N THR A 176 -3.02 -14.56 8.69
CA THR A 176 -3.78 -14.68 9.94
C THR A 176 -3.19 -13.80 11.05
N GLU A 177 -1.87 -13.81 11.24
CA GLU A 177 -1.20 -12.97 12.25
C GLU A 177 -1.42 -11.48 11.96
N LYS A 178 -1.27 -11.06 10.69
CA LYS A 178 -1.47 -9.67 10.27
C LYS A 178 -2.92 -9.22 10.46
N ILE A 179 -3.89 -10.06 10.08
CA ILE A 179 -5.31 -9.80 10.29
C ILE A 179 -5.61 -9.64 11.79
N SER A 180 -5.14 -10.59 12.61
CA SER A 180 -5.35 -10.52 14.06
C SER A 180 -4.74 -9.26 14.69
N ALA A 181 -3.56 -8.83 14.24
CA ALA A 181 -2.93 -7.61 14.72
C ALA A 181 -3.72 -6.35 14.33
N LEU A 182 -4.23 -6.29 13.10
CA LEU A 182 -5.06 -5.19 12.61
C LEU A 182 -6.40 -5.13 13.35
N GLU A 183 -7.09 -6.26 13.52
CA GLU A 183 -8.36 -6.35 14.26
C GLU A 183 -8.19 -5.99 15.74
N ALA A 184 -7.10 -6.42 16.38
CA ALA A 184 -6.76 -6.02 17.74
C ALA A 184 -6.50 -4.51 17.90
N ALA A 185 -6.11 -3.83 16.81
CA ALA A 185 -6.00 -2.38 16.75
C ALA A 185 -7.32 -1.67 16.38
N GLY A 186 -8.43 -2.40 16.25
CA GLY A 186 -9.76 -1.87 15.91
C GLY A 186 -9.98 -1.64 14.42
N ILE A 187 -9.11 -2.17 13.55
CA ILE A 187 -9.18 -2.01 12.09
C ILE A 187 -10.02 -3.14 11.52
N ARG A 188 -11.03 -2.81 10.71
CA ARG A 188 -11.81 -3.81 9.98
C ARG A 188 -11.01 -4.34 8.79
N VAL A 189 -10.93 -5.68 8.68
CA VAL A 189 -10.19 -6.34 7.62
C VAL A 189 -11.15 -7.09 6.70
N ALA A 190 -11.17 -6.71 5.42
CA ALA A 190 -12.00 -7.33 4.40
C ALA A 190 -11.57 -8.78 4.14
N GLY A 191 -12.54 -9.65 3.91
CA GLY A 191 -12.34 -11.02 3.43
C GLY A 191 -11.95 -11.05 1.97
N GLU A 192 -12.59 -10.17 1.18
CA GLU A 192 -12.38 -10.02 -0.26
C GLU A 192 -12.23 -8.53 -0.64
N PRO A 193 -11.54 -8.20 -1.75
CA PRO A 193 -11.39 -6.83 -2.23
C PRO A 193 -12.70 -6.07 -2.41
N SER A 194 -13.74 -6.76 -2.85
CA SER A 194 -15.09 -6.22 -3.10
C SER A 194 -15.83 -5.71 -1.85
N GLU A 195 -15.44 -6.15 -0.66
CA GLU A 195 -16.06 -5.77 0.63
C GLU A 195 -15.58 -4.41 1.14
N ILE A 196 -14.42 -3.93 0.67
CA ILE A 196 -13.80 -2.68 1.14
C ILE A 196 -14.75 -1.48 1.12
N PRO A 197 -15.51 -1.22 0.05
CA PRO A 197 -16.44 -0.08 0.03
C PRO A 197 -17.52 -0.15 1.10
N ASP A 198 -18.06 -1.33 1.37
CA ASP A 198 -19.15 -1.49 2.35
C ASP A 198 -18.61 -1.40 3.80
N LEU A 199 -17.39 -1.87 4.05
CA LEU A 199 -16.70 -1.66 5.31
C LEU A 199 -16.39 -0.17 5.56
N LEU A 200 -16.00 0.58 4.54
CA LEU A 200 -15.78 2.02 4.67
C LEU A 200 -17.06 2.78 4.98
N LYS A 201 -18.18 2.49 4.31
CA LYS A 201 -19.48 3.15 4.58
C LYS A 201 -19.91 3.06 6.05
N GLY A 202 -19.62 1.96 6.71
CA GLY A 202 -19.90 1.79 8.13
C GLY A 202 -18.90 2.51 9.06
N SER A 203 -17.97 3.34 8.53
CA SER A 203 -16.96 4.06 9.32
C SER A 203 -17.20 5.57 9.39
N PHE A 204 -18.16 6.09 8.62
CA PHE A 204 -18.57 7.50 8.59
C PHE A 204 -19.87 7.71 9.36
#